data_58d6d1ab6da657bc81a1ea1eb79859fa
#
_entry.id   58d6d1ab6da657bc81a1ea1eb79859fa
#
_cell.length_a   1.000
_cell.length_b   1.000
_cell.length_c   1.000
_cell.angle_alpha   90.00
_cell.angle_beta   90.00
_cell.angle_gamma   90.00
#
_symmetry.space_group_name_H-M   'P 1'
#
loop_
_entity.id
_entity.type
_entity.pdbx_description
1 polymer ?
#
loop_
_entity_poly.entity_id
_entity_poly.type
_entity_poly.pdbx_seq_one_letter_code
_entity_poly.pdbx_strand_id
1 'polypeptide(L)'
;MAKNITVDNFEKEVLQAAGPVLVDFWATWCGPCRMQGPAVEKLAEEGYNVGKINVDDEGEIAERYHVMNIPTLIIFKNGEEKERMVGVQSKDLLESKLKALA
;
A
#
# COMPACT_ATOMS: atom_id res chain seq x y z
N MET A 1 0.44 -10.82 -7.93
CA MET A 1 -0.60 -10.38 -6.98
C MET A 1 0.01 -9.55 -5.86
N ALA A 2 -0.76 -8.60 -5.35
CA ALA A 2 -0.33 -7.84 -4.19
C ALA A 2 -0.21 -8.77 -2.98
N LYS A 3 0.82 -8.54 -2.16
CA LYS A 3 1.05 -9.37 -0.97
C LYS A 3 0.07 -8.99 0.14
N ASN A 4 -0.42 -9.98 0.87
CA ASN A 4 -1.21 -9.71 2.06
C ASN A 4 -0.25 -9.39 3.21
N ILE A 5 -0.28 -8.16 3.69
CA ILE A 5 0.62 -7.69 4.74
C ILE A 5 -0.11 -7.72 6.09
N THR A 6 0.54 -8.32 7.06
CA THR A 6 0.03 -8.47 8.43
C THR A 6 1.07 -7.94 9.42
N VAL A 7 0.70 -7.87 10.71
CA VAL A 7 1.66 -7.47 11.75
C VAL A 7 2.87 -8.41 11.76
N ASP A 8 2.68 -9.68 11.37
CA ASP A 8 3.77 -10.66 11.41
C ASP A 8 4.79 -10.47 10.31
N ASN A 9 4.39 -9.97 9.14
CA ASN A 9 5.32 -9.84 8.01
C ASN A 9 5.62 -8.40 7.61
N PHE A 10 5.02 -7.42 8.28
CA PHE A 10 5.17 -6.01 7.90
C PHE A 10 6.63 -5.56 7.90
N GLU A 11 7.35 -5.87 8.94
CA GLU A 11 8.76 -5.44 9.03
C GLU A 11 9.58 -6.04 7.90
N LYS A 12 9.45 -7.33 7.67
CA LYS A 12 10.24 -8.01 6.64
C LYS A 12 9.85 -7.57 5.23
N GLU A 13 8.54 -7.54 4.95
CA GLU A 13 8.05 -7.32 3.59
C GLU A 13 8.00 -5.84 3.21
N VAL A 14 7.89 -4.95 4.17
CA VAL A 14 7.74 -3.52 3.91
C VAL A 14 8.96 -2.74 4.38
N LEU A 15 9.30 -2.82 5.67
CA LEU A 15 10.36 -1.98 6.23
C LEU A 15 11.76 -2.41 5.79
N GLN A 16 11.96 -3.70 5.56
CA GLN A 16 13.26 -4.25 5.16
C GLN A 16 13.35 -4.53 3.67
N ALA A 17 12.34 -4.16 2.89
CA ALA A 17 12.34 -4.41 1.46
C ALA A 17 13.39 -3.54 0.76
N ALA A 18 13.99 -4.10 -0.29
CA ALA A 18 14.87 -3.35 -1.17
C ALA A 18 14.02 -2.53 -2.14
N GLY A 19 14.26 -1.23 -2.20
CA GLY A 19 13.50 -0.35 -3.09
C GLY A 19 12.12 0.03 -2.56
N PRO A 20 11.33 0.72 -3.37
CA PRO A 20 10.03 1.22 -2.94
C PRO A 20 8.98 0.12 -2.85
N VAL A 21 8.10 0.24 -1.85
CA VAL A 21 6.96 -0.67 -1.63
C VAL A 21 5.70 0.18 -1.55
N LEU A 22 4.72 -0.16 -2.39
CA LEU A 22 3.40 0.47 -2.33
C LEU A 22 2.51 -0.35 -1.40
N VAL A 23 1.91 0.31 -0.41
CA VAL A 23 1.01 -0.35 0.53
C VAL A 23 -0.38 0.29 0.44
N ASP A 24 -1.38 -0.55 0.16
CA ASP A 24 -2.79 -0.15 0.05
C ASP A 24 -3.52 -0.53 1.34
N PHE A 25 -3.92 0.47 2.12
CA PHE A 25 -4.72 0.27 3.32
C PHE A 25 -6.19 0.27 2.93
N TRP A 26 -6.89 -0.83 3.20
CA TRP A 26 -8.25 -1.07 2.70
C TRP A 26 -9.11 -1.82 3.71
N ALA A 27 -10.41 -1.91 3.41
CA ALA A 27 -11.34 -2.75 4.17
C ALA A 27 -12.38 -3.35 3.24
N THR A 28 -12.97 -4.48 3.63
CA THR A 28 -13.94 -5.21 2.80
C THR A 28 -15.23 -4.41 2.56
N TRP A 29 -15.62 -3.57 3.52
CA TRP A 29 -16.86 -2.79 3.45
C TRP A 29 -16.69 -1.47 2.69
N CYS A 30 -15.52 -1.19 2.22
CA CYS A 30 -15.17 0.12 1.63
C CYS A 30 -15.33 0.09 0.11
N GLY A 31 -16.33 0.80 -0.41
CA GLY A 31 -16.59 0.90 -1.85
C GLY A 31 -15.41 1.47 -2.64
N PRO A 32 -14.88 2.64 -2.25
CA PRO A 32 -13.70 3.22 -2.94
C PRO A 32 -12.48 2.29 -2.91
N CYS A 33 -12.32 1.50 -1.86
CA CYS A 33 -11.22 0.53 -1.78
C CYS A 33 -11.35 -0.54 -2.87
N ARG A 34 -12.59 -0.96 -3.18
CA ARG A 34 -12.83 -1.92 -4.26
C ARG A 34 -12.49 -1.31 -5.62
N MET A 35 -12.70 -0.01 -5.78
CA MET A 35 -12.32 0.70 -7.00
C MET A 35 -10.80 0.80 -7.15
N GLN A 36 -10.09 0.90 -6.03
CA GLN A 36 -8.63 0.99 -6.02
C GLN A 36 -7.96 -0.34 -6.39
N GLY A 37 -8.60 -1.45 -6.02
CA GLY A 37 -8.02 -2.79 -6.15
C GLY A 37 -7.40 -3.12 -7.51
N PRO A 38 -8.12 -2.91 -8.63
CA PRO A 38 -7.59 -3.25 -9.95
C PRO A 38 -6.26 -2.57 -10.28
N ALA A 39 -6.11 -1.28 -9.95
CA ALA A 39 -4.87 -0.55 -10.22
C ALA A 39 -3.70 -1.14 -9.42
N VAL A 40 -3.95 -1.44 -8.16
CA VAL A 40 -2.95 -2.01 -7.24
C VAL A 40 -2.51 -3.40 -7.73
N GLU A 41 -3.47 -4.25 -8.09
CA GLU A 41 -3.15 -5.59 -8.58
C GLU A 41 -2.41 -5.54 -9.92
N LYS A 42 -2.76 -4.60 -10.77
CA LYS A 42 -2.07 -4.46 -12.07
C LYS A 42 -0.61 -4.08 -11.87
N LEU A 43 -0.33 -3.19 -10.94
CA LEU A 43 1.04 -2.82 -10.62
C LEU A 43 1.82 -4.03 -10.09
N ALA A 44 1.20 -4.85 -9.24
CA ALA A 44 1.84 -6.07 -8.75
C ALA A 44 2.15 -7.03 -9.92
N GLU A 45 1.22 -7.20 -10.85
CA GLU A 45 1.43 -8.03 -12.04
C GLU A 45 2.58 -7.51 -12.90
N GLU A 46 2.80 -6.21 -12.91
CA GLU A 46 3.86 -5.59 -13.69
C GLU A 46 5.22 -5.60 -12.98
N GLY A 47 5.29 -6.26 -11.84
CA GLY A 47 6.55 -6.48 -11.14
C GLY A 47 6.89 -5.48 -10.04
N TYR A 48 6.00 -4.52 -9.76
CA TYR A 48 6.21 -3.62 -8.63
C TYR A 48 5.98 -4.34 -7.30
N ASN A 49 6.67 -3.91 -6.26
CA ASN A 49 6.49 -4.48 -4.93
C ASN A 49 5.26 -3.81 -4.30
N VAL A 50 4.18 -4.56 -4.17
CA VAL A 50 2.89 -4.06 -3.72
C VAL A 50 2.33 -4.93 -2.61
N GLY A 51 1.90 -4.31 -1.52
CA GLY A 51 1.24 -4.99 -0.42
C GLY A 51 -0.12 -4.38 -0.12
N LYS A 52 -0.97 -5.15 0.53
CA LYS A 52 -2.29 -4.71 0.95
C LYS A 52 -2.45 -4.99 2.45
N ILE A 53 -2.97 -4.02 3.17
CA ILE A 53 -3.24 -4.13 4.60
C ILE A 53 -4.73 -3.92 4.84
N ASN A 54 -5.40 -4.96 5.35
CA ASN A 54 -6.79 -4.83 5.77
C ASN A 54 -6.81 -4.16 7.14
N VAL A 55 -7.34 -2.94 7.21
CA VAL A 55 -7.27 -2.14 8.44
C VAL A 55 -8.08 -2.74 9.59
N ASP A 56 -9.10 -3.55 9.28
CA ASP A 56 -9.89 -4.19 10.33
C ASP A 56 -9.11 -5.32 11.00
N ASP A 57 -8.31 -6.06 10.22
CA ASP A 57 -7.50 -7.16 10.74
C ASP A 57 -6.19 -6.67 11.34
N GLU A 58 -5.63 -5.61 10.77
CA GLU A 58 -4.32 -5.09 11.16
C GLU A 58 -4.41 -3.66 11.69
N GLY A 59 -5.33 -3.44 12.62
CA GLY A 59 -5.56 -2.13 13.21
C GLY A 59 -4.32 -1.51 13.84
N GLU A 60 -3.42 -2.34 14.37
CA GLU A 60 -2.19 -1.87 14.98
C GLU A 60 -1.30 -1.12 13.96
N ILE A 61 -1.20 -1.64 12.74
CA ILE A 61 -0.40 -0.99 11.69
C ILE A 61 -1.08 0.29 11.24
N ALA A 62 -2.40 0.25 11.02
CA ALA A 62 -3.16 1.42 10.62
C ALA A 62 -3.02 2.54 11.64
N GLU A 63 -3.10 2.22 12.94
CA GLU A 63 -2.95 3.19 14.01
C GLU A 63 -1.53 3.76 14.05
N ARG A 64 -0.53 2.91 13.88
CA ARG A 64 0.88 3.32 13.88
C ARG A 64 1.16 4.39 12.83
N TYR A 65 0.52 4.28 11.66
CA TYR A 65 0.74 5.23 10.56
C TYR A 65 -0.39 6.25 10.44
N HIS A 66 -1.27 6.32 11.44
CA HIS A 66 -2.36 7.30 11.48
C HIS A 66 -3.23 7.26 10.23
N VAL A 67 -3.59 6.06 9.80
CA VAL A 67 -4.48 5.89 8.66
C VAL A 67 -5.91 6.10 9.14
N MET A 68 -6.48 7.26 8.81
CA MET A 68 -7.79 7.68 9.29
C MET A 68 -8.89 7.50 8.24
N ASN A 69 -8.51 7.48 6.99
CA ASN A 69 -9.44 7.32 5.86
C ASN A 69 -8.92 6.25 4.92
N ILE A 70 -9.80 5.52 4.26
CA ILE A 70 -9.41 4.49 3.31
C ILE A 70 -10.14 4.68 1.98
N PRO A 71 -9.51 4.31 0.86
CA PRO A 71 -8.16 3.76 0.81
C PRO A 71 -7.10 4.84 1.10
N THR A 72 -6.04 4.44 1.77
CA THR A 72 -4.83 5.24 1.90
C THR A 72 -3.71 4.42 1.29
N LEU A 73 -2.93 5.06 0.42
CA LEU A 73 -1.79 4.41 -0.24
C LEU A 73 -0.53 5.08 0.25
N ILE A 74 0.39 4.28 0.77
CA ILE A 74 1.67 4.78 1.27
C ILE A 74 2.78 4.08 0.51
N ILE A 75 3.78 4.84 0.05
CA ILE A 75 4.98 4.26 -0.52
C ILE A 75 6.08 4.37 0.51
N PHE A 76 6.64 3.22 0.87
CA PHE A 76 7.78 3.11 1.79
C PHE A 76 9.04 2.88 0.99
N LYS A 77 10.15 3.42 1.47
CA LYS A 77 11.47 3.10 0.94
C LYS A 77 12.49 3.20 2.06
N ASN A 78 13.35 2.20 2.18
CA ASN A 78 14.38 2.14 3.22
C ASN A 78 13.77 2.27 4.63
N GLY A 79 12.61 1.66 4.84
CA GLY A 79 11.93 1.65 6.12
C GLY A 79 11.18 2.91 6.47
N GLU A 80 11.08 3.87 5.55
CA GLU A 80 10.43 5.16 5.81
C GLU A 80 9.27 5.42 4.88
N GLU A 81 8.24 6.09 5.40
CA GLU A 81 7.13 6.57 4.58
C GLU A 81 7.61 7.72 3.71
N LYS A 82 7.53 7.58 2.39
CA LYS A 82 8.00 8.60 1.45
C LYS A 82 6.87 9.36 0.78
N GLU A 83 5.76 8.71 0.48
CA GLU A 83 4.60 9.32 -0.16
C GLU A 83 3.34 8.77 0.49
N ARG A 84 2.32 9.62 0.61
CA ARG A 84 1.01 9.22 1.14
C ARG A 84 -0.07 9.85 0.27
N MET A 85 -1.01 9.04 -0.16
CA MET A 85 -2.15 9.49 -0.95
C MET A 85 -3.42 8.95 -0.33
N VAL A 86 -4.42 9.79 -0.14
CA VAL A 86 -5.70 9.40 0.45
C VAL A 86 -6.77 9.45 -0.63
N GLY A 87 -7.58 8.39 -0.69
CA GLY A 87 -8.61 8.24 -1.72
C GLY A 87 -8.08 7.49 -2.93
N VAL A 88 -8.96 7.21 -3.88
CA VAL A 88 -8.63 6.42 -5.07
C VAL A 88 -7.63 7.17 -5.95
N GLN A 89 -6.55 6.48 -6.30
CA GLN A 89 -5.49 7.01 -7.14
C GLN A 89 -5.39 6.20 -8.43
N SER A 90 -5.09 6.86 -9.56
CA SER A 90 -4.93 6.15 -10.82
C SER A 90 -3.66 5.31 -10.81
N LYS A 91 -3.66 4.24 -11.60
CA LYS A 91 -2.48 3.40 -11.78
C LYS A 91 -1.30 4.23 -12.28
N ASP A 92 -1.54 5.14 -13.23
CA ASP A 92 -0.46 5.95 -13.80
C ASP A 92 0.19 6.86 -12.76
N LEU A 93 -0.60 7.48 -11.88
CA LEU A 93 -0.05 8.30 -10.81
C LEU A 93 0.79 7.46 -9.85
N LEU A 94 0.26 6.31 -9.43
CA LEU A 94 0.98 5.42 -8.51
C LEU A 94 2.29 4.93 -9.14
N GLU A 95 2.24 4.55 -10.40
CA GLU A 95 3.44 4.09 -11.11
C GLU A 95 4.48 5.19 -11.22
N SER A 96 4.05 6.40 -11.54
CA SER A 96 4.95 7.56 -11.63
C SER A 96 5.69 7.79 -10.31
N LYS A 97 4.97 7.71 -9.18
CA LYS A 97 5.57 7.91 -7.87
C LYS A 97 6.53 6.79 -7.50
N LEU A 98 6.18 5.54 -7.84
CA LEU A 98 7.07 4.40 -7.62
C LEU A 98 8.36 4.54 -8.42
N LYS A 99 8.26 4.94 -9.67
CA LYS A 99 9.43 5.15 -10.52
C LYS A 99 10.33 6.26 -10.00
N ALA A 100 9.74 7.31 -9.47
CA ALA A 100 10.50 8.44 -8.92
C ALA A 100 11.33 8.03 -7.70
N LEU A 101 10.92 6.98 -6.99
CA LEU A 101 11.61 6.48 -5.80
C LEU A 101 12.48 5.25 -6.08
N ALA A 102 12.48 4.78 -7.30
CA ALA A 102 13.23 3.59 -7.67
C ALA A 102 14.75 3.77 -7.50
#